data_cc93a871cbac9732ef7f3ee61356df4d
#
_entry.id   cc93a871cbac9732ef7f3ee61356df4d
#
_cell.length_a   1.000
_cell.length_b   1.000
_cell.length_c   1.000
_cell.angle_alpha   90.00
_cell.angle_beta   90.00
_cell.angle_gamma   90.00
#
_symmetry.space_group_name_H-M   'P 1'
#
loop_
_entity.id
_entity.type
_entity.pdbx_description
1 polymer ?
#
loop_
_entity_poly.entity_id
_entity_poly.type
_entity_poly.pdbx_seq_one_letter_code
_entity_poly.pdbx_strand_id
1 'polypeptide(L)'
;MNAQDNTAPAKEDRAALDRTGEGGCPHTCSKVLLAAFSRPPEVRGEDVNAAIVIAAESVAEHPGLKDAAQYFGPVSGAAVAQGFEVVEEPYEFVVGTRTVVRGDFQKDVGSRVMLQSTLVVLARGYAVSFTFIGGTADEVEELVQGLSFVAGGKAVK
;
A
#
# COMPACT_ATOMS: atom_id res chain seq x y z
N MET A 1 -28.92 23.29 23.42
CA MET A 1 -28.88 22.97 22.65
C MET A 1 -28.08 21.96 22.13
N ASN A 2 -27.62 21.33 21.75
CA ASN A 2 -27.36 20.30 20.87
C ASN A 2 -25.96 19.81 20.77
N ALA A 3 -25.41 19.54 21.94
CA ALA A 3 -24.17 18.80 22.02
C ALA A 3 -24.37 17.34 21.66
N GLN A 4 -25.57 16.95 21.30
CA GLN A 4 -25.84 15.55 21.05
C GLN A 4 -25.58 15.09 19.63
N ASP A 5 -25.44 16.03 18.73
CA ASP A 5 -25.34 15.67 17.33
C ASP A 5 -23.99 15.19 16.88
N ASN A 6 -22.98 15.36 17.71
CA ASN A 6 -21.64 14.95 17.33
C ASN A 6 -21.32 13.50 17.60
N THR A 7 -22.21 12.79 18.29
CA THR A 7 -21.94 11.38 18.59
C THR A 7 -22.56 10.43 17.58
N ALA A 8 -23.53 10.88 16.82
CA ALA A 8 -24.19 10.01 15.86
C ALA A 8 -23.29 9.59 14.67
N PRO A 9 -22.52 10.50 14.08
CA PRO A 9 -21.66 10.09 12.98
C PRO A 9 -20.62 9.05 13.38
N ALA A 10 -20.09 9.19 14.57
CA ALA A 10 -19.08 8.24 15.03
C ALA A 10 -19.64 6.84 15.24
N LYS A 11 -20.90 6.76 15.64
CA LYS A 11 -21.56 5.47 15.82
C LYS A 11 -21.91 4.83 14.48
N GLU A 12 -22.31 5.64 13.53
CA GLU A 12 -22.61 5.13 12.21
C GLU A 12 -21.38 4.62 11.51
N ASP A 13 -20.27 5.33 11.66
CA ASP A 13 -19.01 4.90 11.07
C ASP A 13 -18.52 3.59 11.66
N ARG A 14 -18.68 3.40 12.96
CA ARG A 14 -18.31 2.14 13.59
C ARG A 14 -19.20 0.99 13.15
N ALA A 15 -20.48 1.26 13.03
CA ALA A 15 -21.43 0.25 12.58
C ALA A 15 -21.18 -0.15 11.13
N ALA A 16 -20.77 0.82 10.31
CA ALA A 16 -20.41 0.56 8.93
C ALA A 16 -19.15 -0.29 8.83
N LEU A 17 -18.17 -0.02 9.68
CA LEU A 17 -16.95 -0.82 9.73
C LEU A 17 -17.22 -2.25 10.18
N ASP A 18 -18.08 -2.42 11.15
CA ASP A 18 -18.45 -3.74 11.63
C ASP A 18 -19.21 -4.55 10.59
N ARG A 19 -20.02 -3.89 9.80
CA ARG A 19 -20.79 -4.57 8.77
C ARG A 19 -19.93 -5.01 7.60
N THR A 20 -18.89 -4.25 7.28
CA THR A 20 -17.99 -4.63 6.19
C THR A 20 -17.15 -5.83 6.54
N GLY A 21 -16.98 -6.13 7.82
CA GLY A 21 -16.26 -7.31 8.25
C GLY A 21 -16.96 -8.63 7.96
N GLU A 22 -18.26 -8.60 7.72
CA GLU A 22 -19.00 -9.83 7.52
C GLU A 22 -19.31 -10.15 6.07
N GLY A 23 -19.26 -9.17 5.20
CA GLY A 23 -19.74 -9.33 3.83
C GLY A 23 -18.71 -9.38 2.73
N GLY A 24 -17.47 -9.59 3.05
CA GLY A 24 -16.41 -9.45 2.05
C GLY A 24 -16.00 -8.01 1.90
N CYS A 25 -14.73 -7.78 1.88
CA CYS A 25 -14.16 -6.45 1.84
C CYS A 25 -14.10 -5.94 0.41
N PRO A 26 -14.79 -4.88 0.06
CA PRO A 26 -14.75 -4.40 -1.31
C PRO A 26 -13.38 -3.86 -1.72
N HIS A 27 -12.77 -3.01 -0.92
CA HIS A 27 -11.53 -2.37 -1.36
C HIS A 27 -10.48 -2.16 -0.27
N THR A 28 -10.78 -2.50 0.96
CA THR A 28 -9.95 -2.07 2.08
C THR A 28 -9.76 -3.12 3.15
N CYS A 29 -9.61 -4.36 2.73
CA CYS A 29 -9.27 -5.42 3.67
C CYS A 29 -7.79 -5.47 3.98
N SER A 30 -7.01 -4.62 3.36
CA SER A 30 -5.61 -4.50 3.64
C SER A 30 -5.41 -3.91 5.03
N LYS A 31 -4.61 -4.58 5.82
CA LYS A 31 -4.23 -4.08 7.12
C LYS A 31 -2.88 -3.40 6.99
N VAL A 32 -2.83 -2.12 7.33
CA VAL A 32 -1.57 -1.38 7.31
C VAL A 32 -0.73 -1.84 8.50
N LEU A 33 0.46 -2.35 8.21
CA LEU A 33 1.40 -2.81 9.22
C LEU A 33 2.39 -1.73 9.61
N LEU A 34 2.73 -0.86 8.64
CA LEU A 34 3.67 0.22 8.87
C LEU A 34 3.39 1.34 7.88
N ALA A 35 3.43 2.57 8.37
CA ALA A 35 3.45 3.74 7.51
C ALA A 35 4.50 4.70 8.06
N ALA A 36 5.41 5.11 7.23
CA ALA A 36 6.48 6.03 7.59
C ALA A 36 6.58 7.13 6.55
N PHE A 37 6.84 8.33 7.01
CA PHE A 37 6.88 9.52 6.14
C PHE A 37 8.16 10.31 6.42
N SER A 38 8.66 10.99 5.41
CA SER A 38 9.84 11.84 5.56
C SER A 38 9.55 13.06 6.45
N ARG A 39 8.29 13.50 6.48
CA ARG A 39 7.81 14.51 7.43
C ARG A 39 6.39 14.18 7.84
N PRO A 40 5.86 14.70 8.96
CA PRO A 40 4.48 14.42 9.36
C PRO A 40 3.50 14.71 8.21
N PRO A 41 2.51 13.84 7.98
CA PRO A 41 1.59 14.01 6.85
C PRO A 41 0.83 15.33 6.85
N GLU A 42 0.58 15.89 8.03
CA GLU A 42 -0.14 17.14 8.16
C GLU A 42 0.73 18.38 7.90
N VAL A 43 2.05 18.20 7.82
CA VAL A 43 2.96 19.30 7.55
C VAL A 43 3.12 19.44 6.05
N ARG A 44 2.73 20.59 5.52
CA ARG A 44 2.85 20.87 4.10
C ARG A 44 4.29 21.22 3.73
N GLY A 45 4.68 20.84 2.54
CA GLY A 45 5.97 21.17 1.96
C GLY A 45 5.83 21.42 0.48
N GLU A 46 6.89 21.91 -0.11
CA GLU A 46 6.91 22.19 -1.56
C GLU A 46 7.16 20.94 -2.38
N ASP A 47 7.80 19.95 -1.77
CA ASP A 47 8.11 18.68 -2.41
C ASP A 47 7.12 17.60 -2.01
N VAL A 48 7.19 16.48 -2.69
CA VAL A 48 6.40 15.30 -2.34
C VAL A 48 6.93 14.72 -1.03
N ASN A 49 6.02 14.43 -0.11
CA ASN A 49 6.39 13.80 1.14
C ASN A 49 6.70 12.33 0.88
N ALA A 50 7.97 11.96 0.95
CA ALA A 50 8.35 10.57 0.73
C ALA A 50 7.73 9.68 1.80
N ALA A 51 7.31 8.49 1.40
CA ALA A 51 6.61 7.60 2.31
C ALA A 51 6.88 6.13 1.98
N ILE A 52 6.77 5.31 3.01
CA ILE A 52 6.79 3.85 2.89
C ILE A 52 5.54 3.35 3.59
N VAL A 53 4.77 2.52 2.90
CA VAL A 53 3.58 1.89 3.48
C VAL A 53 3.68 0.40 3.26
N ILE A 54 3.56 -0.37 4.33
CA ILE A 54 3.55 -1.83 4.27
C ILE A 54 2.16 -2.28 4.71
N ALA A 55 1.52 -3.09 3.88
CA ALA A 55 0.19 -3.59 4.16
C ALA A 55 0.12 -5.09 3.88
N ALA A 56 -0.81 -5.77 4.53
CA ALA A 56 -1.03 -7.19 4.32
C ALA A 56 -2.53 -7.45 4.19
N GLU A 57 -2.85 -8.37 3.29
CA GLU A 57 -4.22 -8.80 3.07
C GLU A 57 -4.25 -10.32 2.98
N SER A 58 -5.22 -10.96 3.62
CA SER A 58 -5.34 -12.42 3.56
C SER A 58 -5.66 -12.86 2.12
N VAL A 59 -4.95 -13.86 1.63
CA VAL A 59 -5.24 -14.41 0.30
C VAL A 59 -6.62 -15.06 0.25
N ALA A 60 -7.22 -15.38 1.40
CA ALA A 60 -8.57 -15.92 1.46
C ALA A 60 -9.61 -14.91 0.93
N GLU A 61 -9.28 -13.62 0.97
CA GLU A 61 -10.16 -12.57 0.43
C GLU A 61 -10.14 -12.53 -1.11
N HIS A 62 -9.20 -13.23 -1.72
CA HIS A 62 -9.06 -13.29 -3.17
C HIS A 62 -9.03 -14.75 -3.62
N PRO A 63 -10.17 -15.45 -3.64
CA PRO A 63 -10.20 -16.84 -4.07
C PRO A 63 -9.64 -16.98 -5.50
N GLY A 64 -8.77 -17.97 -5.69
CA GLY A 64 -8.14 -18.18 -6.97
C GLY A 64 -6.81 -17.46 -7.14
N LEU A 65 -6.39 -16.67 -6.16
CA LEU A 65 -5.08 -16.00 -6.22
C LEU A 65 -3.97 -17.03 -6.08
N LYS A 66 -3.12 -17.14 -7.10
CA LYS A 66 -2.05 -18.12 -7.14
C LYS A 66 -0.66 -17.51 -7.05
N ASP A 67 -0.51 -16.28 -7.50
CA ASP A 67 0.79 -15.62 -7.50
C ASP A 67 0.64 -14.13 -7.23
N ALA A 68 1.76 -13.49 -6.95
CA ALA A 68 1.78 -12.07 -6.62
C ALA A 68 1.35 -11.19 -7.80
N ALA A 69 1.61 -11.63 -9.03
CA ALA A 69 1.23 -10.86 -10.21
C ALA A 69 -0.30 -10.70 -10.30
N GLN A 70 -1.04 -11.72 -9.92
CA GLN A 70 -2.50 -11.65 -9.93
C GLN A 70 -3.03 -10.64 -8.91
N TYR A 71 -2.31 -10.43 -7.82
CA TYR A 71 -2.72 -9.46 -6.82
C TYR A 71 -2.63 -8.02 -7.34
N PHE A 72 -1.87 -7.79 -8.40
CA PHE A 72 -1.76 -6.46 -9.00
C PHE A 72 -3.05 -6.01 -9.69
N GLY A 73 -4.00 -6.90 -9.96
CA GLY A 73 -5.34 -6.46 -10.38
C GLY A 73 -5.94 -5.49 -9.37
N PRO A 74 -6.15 -5.93 -8.12
CA PRO A 74 -6.64 -5.03 -7.07
C PRO A 74 -5.71 -3.87 -6.76
N VAL A 75 -4.39 -4.07 -6.78
CA VAL A 75 -3.43 -3.01 -6.48
C VAL A 75 -3.53 -1.89 -7.53
N SER A 76 -3.50 -2.26 -8.80
CA SER A 76 -3.59 -1.27 -9.88
C SER A 76 -4.94 -0.58 -9.88
N GLY A 77 -6.01 -1.33 -9.62
CA GLY A 77 -7.35 -0.75 -9.53
C GLY A 77 -7.44 0.30 -8.43
N ALA A 78 -6.86 0.02 -7.28
CA ALA A 78 -6.85 0.97 -6.16
C ALA A 78 -6.03 2.21 -6.50
N ALA A 79 -4.88 2.04 -7.15
CA ALA A 79 -4.04 3.15 -7.55
C ALA A 79 -4.75 4.05 -8.57
N VAL A 80 -5.36 3.45 -9.57
CA VAL A 80 -6.12 4.18 -10.60
C VAL A 80 -7.29 4.93 -9.98
N ALA A 81 -7.98 4.31 -9.02
CA ALA A 81 -9.07 4.97 -8.30
C ALA A 81 -8.60 6.20 -7.52
N GLN A 82 -7.34 6.24 -7.10
CA GLN A 82 -6.74 7.38 -6.43
C GLN A 82 -6.14 8.40 -7.39
N GLY A 83 -6.27 8.19 -8.69
CA GLY A 83 -5.78 9.11 -9.71
C GLY A 83 -4.39 8.81 -10.25
N PHE A 84 -3.81 7.67 -9.88
CA PHE A 84 -2.52 7.27 -10.42
C PHE A 84 -2.66 6.68 -11.81
N GLU A 85 -1.61 6.82 -12.61
CA GLU A 85 -1.48 6.19 -13.91
C GLU A 85 -0.43 5.07 -13.79
N VAL A 86 -0.63 4.00 -14.54
CA VAL A 86 0.34 2.91 -14.60
C VAL A 86 1.50 3.36 -15.49
N VAL A 87 2.70 3.39 -14.92
CA VAL A 87 3.91 3.72 -15.67
C VAL A 87 4.56 2.47 -16.22
N GLU A 88 4.61 1.43 -15.40
CA GLU A 88 5.20 0.16 -15.78
C GLU A 88 4.27 -0.96 -15.32
N GLU A 89 3.88 -1.82 -16.26
CA GLU A 89 3.07 -2.98 -15.92
C GLU A 89 3.82 -3.89 -14.95
N PRO A 90 3.11 -4.67 -14.14
CA PRO A 90 3.78 -5.51 -13.14
C PRO A 90 4.84 -6.42 -13.75
N TYR A 91 6.01 -6.45 -13.12
CA TYR A 91 7.14 -7.22 -13.60
C TYR A 91 7.88 -7.86 -12.43
N GLU A 92 8.62 -8.91 -12.71
CA GLU A 92 9.43 -9.55 -11.70
C GLU A 92 10.60 -8.66 -11.28
N PHE A 93 10.83 -8.60 -9.99
CA PHE A 93 11.87 -7.76 -9.41
C PHE A 93 12.55 -8.53 -8.30
N VAL A 94 13.86 -8.39 -8.19
CA VAL A 94 14.63 -9.16 -7.21
C VAL A 94 15.04 -8.28 -6.04
N VAL A 95 14.71 -8.71 -4.83
CA VAL A 95 15.13 -8.07 -3.59
C VAL A 95 15.99 -9.10 -2.85
N GLY A 96 17.31 -8.87 -2.85
CA GLY A 96 18.24 -9.86 -2.33
C GLY A 96 18.19 -11.14 -3.14
N THR A 97 17.74 -12.23 -2.52
CA THR A 97 17.58 -13.53 -3.20
C THR A 97 16.13 -13.85 -3.49
N ARG A 98 15.21 -12.93 -3.20
CA ARG A 98 13.78 -13.19 -3.32
C ARG A 98 13.21 -12.46 -4.53
N THR A 99 12.45 -13.16 -5.34
CA THR A 99 11.72 -12.56 -6.45
C THR A 99 10.36 -12.08 -5.96
N VAL A 100 10.04 -10.82 -6.25
CA VAL A 100 8.76 -10.21 -5.94
C VAL A 100 8.18 -9.67 -7.25
N VAL A 101 6.96 -9.16 -7.21
CA VAL A 101 6.36 -8.50 -8.36
C VAL A 101 6.26 -7.01 -8.05
N ARG A 102 6.70 -6.19 -8.99
CA ARG A 102 6.73 -4.74 -8.84
C ARG A 102 5.91 -4.08 -9.92
N GLY A 103 5.16 -3.04 -9.55
CA GLY A 103 4.46 -2.17 -10.48
C GLY A 103 4.75 -0.73 -10.12
N ASP A 104 4.86 0.13 -11.13
CA ASP A 104 5.19 1.53 -10.95
C ASP A 104 4.04 2.41 -11.44
N PHE A 105 3.76 3.46 -10.68
CA PHE A 105 2.66 4.37 -10.92
C PHE A 105 3.11 5.81 -10.76
N GLN A 106 2.37 6.73 -11.36
CA GLN A 106 2.62 8.14 -11.16
C GLN A 106 1.31 8.92 -11.11
N LYS A 107 1.35 10.09 -10.50
CA LYS A 107 0.20 10.96 -10.36
C LYS A 107 0.66 12.40 -10.35
N ASP A 108 -0.02 13.24 -11.13
CA ASP A 108 0.23 14.68 -11.09
C ASP A 108 -0.48 15.27 -9.86
N VAL A 109 0.25 16.03 -9.08
CA VAL A 109 -0.28 16.71 -7.90
C VAL A 109 0.13 18.17 -7.99
N GLY A 110 -0.74 18.99 -8.62
CA GLY A 110 -0.42 20.37 -8.90
C GLY A 110 0.72 20.46 -9.91
N SER A 111 1.80 21.16 -9.55
CA SER A 111 2.98 21.29 -10.39
C SER A 111 4.01 20.18 -10.15
N ARG A 112 3.66 19.18 -9.34
CA ARG A 112 4.58 18.11 -8.97
C ARG A 112 4.07 16.78 -9.46
N VAL A 113 4.98 15.82 -9.58
CA VAL A 113 4.64 14.45 -9.92
C VAL A 113 4.95 13.57 -8.72
N MET A 114 3.98 12.77 -8.32
CA MET A 114 4.17 11.80 -7.26
C MET A 114 4.41 10.45 -7.91
N LEU A 115 5.52 9.82 -7.59
CA LEU A 115 5.87 8.50 -8.08
C LEU A 115 5.65 7.47 -6.99
N GLN A 116 5.14 6.32 -7.40
CA GLN A 116 4.85 5.23 -6.47
C GLN A 116 5.31 3.91 -7.07
N SER A 117 6.06 3.14 -6.29
CA SER A 117 6.39 1.76 -6.64
C SER A 117 5.80 0.85 -5.59
N THR A 118 5.09 -0.17 -6.03
CA THR A 118 4.52 -1.18 -5.12
C THR A 118 5.12 -2.52 -5.45
N LEU A 119 5.66 -3.18 -4.42
CA LEU A 119 6.21 -4.52 -4.51
C LEU A 119 5.29 -5.46 -3.74
N VAL A 120 4.95 -6.59 -4.33
CA VAL A 120 4.06 -7.57 -3.70
C VAL A 120 4.75 -8.91 -3.59
N VAL A 121 4.57 -9.53 -2.43
CA VAL A 121 5.04 -10.88 -2.17
C VAL A 121 3.92 -11.66 -1.48
N LEU A 122 3.79 -12.93 -1.81
CA LEU A 122 2.88 -13.82 -1.10
C LEU A 122 3.68 -14.55 -0.03
N ALA A 123 3.21 -14.48 1.21
CA ALA A 123 3.91 -15.10 2.33
C ALA A 123 2.90 -15.55 3.38
N ARG A 124 2.97 -16.80 3.75
CA ARG A 124 2.20 -17.36 4.87
C ARG A 124 0.70 -17.08 4.79
N GLY A 125 0.13 -17.15 3.59
CA GLY A 125 -1.31 -16.93 3.40
C GLY A 125 -1.70 -15.46 3.29
N TYR A 126 -0.73 -14.57 3.14
CA TYR A 126 -0.99 -13.14 2.97
C TYR A 126 -0.34 -12.61 1.71
N ALA A 127 -1.00 -11.65 1.09
CA ALA A 127 -0.39 -10.80 0.09
C ALA A 127 0.16 -9.58 0.84
N VAL A 128 1.47 -9.43 0.82
CA VAL A 128 2.13 -8.32 1.51
C VAL A 128 2.61 -7.33 0.46
N SER A 129 2.19 -6.08 0.61
CA SER A 129 2.58 -5.02 -0.33
C SER A 129 3.48 -4.01 0.38
N PHE A 130 4.50 -3.59 -0.35
CA PHE A 130 5.44 -2.56 0.07
C PHE A 130 5.31 -1.42 -0.92
N THR A 131 4.80 -0.29 -0.48
CA THR A 131 4.57 0.86 -1.34
C THR A 131 5.54 1.96 -0.97
N PHE A 132 6.28 2.45 -1.96
CA PHE A 132 7.28 3.50 -1.80
C PHE A 132 6.84 4.70 -2.63
N ILE A 133 6.80 5.86 -2.01
CA ILE A 133 6.33 7.09 -2.63
C ILE A 133 7.44 8.14 -2.56
N GLY A 134 7.64 8.84 -3.66
CA GLY A 134 8.62 9.91 -3.72
C GLY A 134 8.31 10.88 -4.85
N GLY A 135 9.11 11.93 -4.93
CA GLY A 135 8.95 12.96 -5.95
C GLY A 135 9.83 12.77 -7.17
N THR A 136 10.82 11.87 -7.09
CA THR A 136 11.71 11.56 -8.21
C THR A 136 11.93 10.05 -8.27
N ALA A 137 12.31 9.58 -9.45
CA ALA A 137 12.63 8.17 -9.63
C ALA A 137 13.79 7.74 -8.73
N ASP A 138 14.81 8.59 -8.60
CA ASP A 138 15.97 8.29 -7.75
C ASP A 138 15.57 8.14 -6.29
N GLU A 139 14.69 9.01 -5.82
CA GLU A 139 14.20 8.94 -4.44
C GLU A 139 13.45 7.65 -4.17
N VAL A 140 12.58 7.25 -5.09
CA VAL A 140 11.84 6.00 -4.96
C VAL A 140 12.79 4.81 -5.01
N GLU A 141 13.76 4.81 -5.93
CA GLU A 141 14.73 3.72 -6.03
C GLU A 141 15.59 3.59 -4.78
N GLU A 142 15.97 4.71 -4.19
CA GLU A 142 16.71 4.69 -2.92
C GLU A 142 15.90 3.99 -1.83
N LEU A 143 14.61 4.29 -1.75
CA LEU A 143 13.74 3.64 -0.77
C LEU A 143 13.59 2.14 -1.06
N VAL A 144 13.38 1.80 -2.33
CA VAL A 144 13.24 0.39 -2.73
C VAL A 144 14.50 -0.39 -2.40
N GLN A 145 15.67 0.18 -2.64
CA GLN A 145 16.94 -0.46 -2.36
C GLN A 145 17.18 -0.67 -0.87
N GLY A 146 16.49 0.07 -0.03
CA GLY A 146 16.55 -0.13 1.41
C GLY A 146 15.78 -1.35 1.90
N LEU A 147 14.94 -1.95 1.05
CA LEU A 147 14.16 -3.10 1.44
C LEU A 147 15.02 -4.36 1.42
N SER A 148 14.95 -5.14 2.48
CA SER A 148 15.59 -6.46 2.51
C SER A 148 14.71 -7.42 3.29
N PHE A 149 14.84 -8.70 2.96
CA PHE A 149 14.11 -9.75 3.65
C PHE A 149 15.08 -10.59 4.46
N VAL A 150 14.74 -10.82 5.71
CA VAL A 150 15.54 -11.65 6.60
C VAL A 150 14.89 -13.03 6.67
N ALA A 151 15.67 -14.06 6.42
CA ALA A 151 15.18 -15.43 6.40
C ALA A 151 14.84 -15.90 7.82
N GLY A 152 13.58 -16.33 8.00
CA GLY A 152 13.14 -16.93 9.24
C GLY A 152 13.19 -15.98 10.42
N GLY A 153 12.61 -16.36 11.52
CA GLY A 153 12.62 -15.54 12.73
C GLY A 153 13.87 -15.71 13.59
N LYS A 154 14.86 -16.38 13.08
CA LYS A 154 16.04 -16.70 13.89
C LYS A 154 17.14 -15.65 13.84
N ALA A 155 17.03 -14.75 12.92
CA ALA A 155 18.07 -13.74 12.73
C ALA A 155 18.08 -12.71 13.84
N VAL A 156 17.10 -12.77 14.67
CA VAL A 156 16.99 -11.78 15.73
C VAL A 156 17.84 -12.22 16.88
N LYS A 157 18.89 -11.59 17.03
CA LYS A 157 19.64 -11.87 18.21
C LYS A 157 20.58 -10.79 18.46
#